data_9479477ae5f414cbc9981cb5ef4b36b8
#
_entry.id   9479477ae5f414cbc9981cb5ef4b36b8
#
_cell.length_a   1.000
_cell.length_b   1.000
_cell.length_c   1.000
_cell.angle_alpha   90.00
_cell.angle_beta   90.00
_cell.angle_gamma   90.00
#
_symmetry.space_group_name_H-M   'P 1'
#
loop_
_entity.id
_entity.type
_entity.pdbx_description
1 polymer ?
#
loop_
_entity_poly.entity_id
_entity_poly.type
_entity_poly.pdbx_seq_one_letter_code
_entity_poly.pdbx_strand_id
1 'polypeptide(L)'
;PWNGPIGGVWLGYVDGEYVINPTVAQREKSEMLVTVAGTKQKIVMIEAAANEVKEDVMLEGLKFAHKTIIELCDFIEGIKAEIGKEKFTYEAHTVNQELWDDIKAIAYEKIQYALDTDDKNIRDERMGVVTDELIEKLEEKYPTIQEEIGEILYKTQKEIVRAWLYQGRRVDGRGLNEIRPLSAEVDLLPRVHGCGLFTRGQTQVLTVATLAPLAEMQRLDGIDQEESKRYMHHYNFPSYSVGETKPSRGPGRREIGHGALAERSLVPVLPSEEEFPYAIRTVSEVLSSNGSTSQGSVCGSTLALMAAGVPIKRPVAGISCGLITTDEGFTTMVDIQGLEDFYGEMDFKVAGTKIGITSIQVDIKNDGLPYEVIEEALRKTRDARCYIIDEVLLKAIPEVRDHLS
;
A
#
# COMPACT_ATOMS: atom_id res chain seq x y z
N PRO A 1 17.68 7.10 -15.32
CA PRO A 1 17.48 7.65 -16.67
C PRO A 1 16.10 8.30 -16.79
N TRP A 2 16.10 9.53 -17.30
CA TRP A 2 14.88 10.29 -17.48
C TRP A 2 14.13 9.81 -18.74
N ASN A 3 12.87 9.42 -18.59
CA ASN A 3 12.04 8.85 -19.66
C ASN A 3 10.92 9.81 -20.13
N GLY A 4 11.12 11.11 -19.96
CA GLY A 4 10.15 12.15 -20.29
C GLY A 4 9.77 13.00 -19.09
N PRO A 5 9.06 14.13 -19.32
CA PRO A 5 8.65 15.02 -18.25
C PRO A 5 7.57 14.39 -17.36
N ILE A 6 7.62 14.72 -16.08
CA ILE A 6 6.59 14.43 -15.10
C ILE A 6 6.20 15.77 -14.47
N GLY A 7 4.90 16.05 -14.43
CA GLY A 7 4.32 17.14 -13.66
C GLY A 7 3.72 16.63 -12.37
N GLY A 8 3.64 17.48 -11.36
CA GLY A 8 2.98 17.17 -10.09
C GLY A 8 2.23 18.40 -9.55
N VAL A 9 1.05 18.17 -8.98
CA VAL A 9 0.20 19.19 -8.39
C VAL A 9 -0.45 18.68 -7.11
N TRP A 10 -0.86 19.60 -6.25
CA TRP A 10 -1.85 19.35 -5.22
C TRP A 10 -3.25 19.63 -5.75
N LEU A 11 -4.19 18.81 -5.38
CA LEU A 11 -5.60 18.94 -5.70
C LEU A 11 -6.40 19.06 -4.40
N GLY A 12 -7.18 20.13 -4.28
CA GLY A 12 -8.20 20.30 -3.23
C GLY A 12 -9.61 20.20 -3.80
N TYR A 13 -10.60 20.07 -2.90
CA TYR A 13 -12.02 20.13 -3.22
C TYR A 13 -12.71 21.01 -2.21
N VAL A 14 -13.06 22.24 -2.62
CA VAL A 14 -13.53 23.31 -1.75
C VAL A 14 -14.88 23.82 -2.27
N ASP A 15 -15.90 23.78 -1.44
CA ASP A 15 -17.26 24.26 -1.78
C ASP A 15 -17.83 23.62 -3.08
N GLY A 16 -17.49 22.36 -3.35
CA GLY A 16 -17.94 21.63 -4.53
C GLY A 16 -17.10 21.87 -5.79
N GLU A 17 -15.97 22.58 -5.70
CA GLU A 17 -15.09 22.90 -6.82
C GLU A 17 -13.67 22.32 -6.61
N TYR A 18 -13.05 21.82 -7.69
CA TYR A 18 -11.67 21.39 -7.69
C TYR A 18 -10.71 22.58 -7.76
N VAL A 19 -9.69 22.58 -6.91
CA VAL A 19 -8.68 23.63 -6.82
C VAL A 19 -7.28 23.04 -6.96
N ILE A 20 -6.49 23.52 -7.92
CA ILE A 20 -5.08 23.16 -8.07
C ILE A 20 -4.23 24.00 -7.13
N ASN A 21 -3.30 23.33 -6.42
CA ASN A 21 -2.37 23.95 -5.48
C ASN A 21 -3.08 24.88 -4.48
N PRO A 22 -4.05 24.35 -3.70
CA PRO A 22 -4.85 25.16 -2.79
C PRO A 22 -3.97 25.89 -1.78
N THR A 23 -4.29 27.17 -1.53
CA THR A 23 -3.67 27.97 -0.47
C THR A 23 -3.97 27.38 0.91
N VAL A 24 -3.26 27.83 1.95
CA VAL A 24 -3.49 27.38 3.34
C VAL A 24 -4.97 27.53 3.72
N ALA A 25 -5.57 28.70 3.50
CA ALA A 25 -6.98 28.96 3.82
C ALA A 25 -7.96 28.07 3.01
N GLN A 26 -7.61 27.69 1.80
CA GLN A 26 -8.39 26.75 0.99
C GLN A 26 -8.24 25.32 1.49
N ARG A 27 -7.03 24.92 1.91
CA ARG A 27 -6.77 23.57 2.49
C ARG A 27 -7.57 23.32 3.77
N GLU A 28 -7.71 24.35 4.63
CA GLU A 28 -8.52 24.27 5.86
C GLU A 28 -10.00 23.95 5.59
N LYS A 29 -10.52 24.37 4.42
CA LYS A 29 -11.91 24.12 4.01
C LYS A 29 -12.07 22.93 3.08
N SER A 30 -10.97 22.40 2.58
CA SER A 30 -10.98 21.35 1.58
C SER A 30 -11.41 20.00 2.14
N GLU A 31 -12.30 19.33 1.44
CA GLU A 31 -12.72 17.98 1.78
C GLU A 31 -11.67 16.92 1.45
N MET A 32 -10.67 17.25 0.64
CA MET A 32 -9.53 16.39 0.34
C MET A 32 -8.28 17.18 0.01
N LEU A 33 -7.13 16.57 0.26
CA LEU A 33 -5.85 17.03 -0.28
C LEU A 33 -5.18 15.85 -0.97
N VAL A 34 -5.01 15.93 -2.27
CA VAL A 34 -4.45 14.86 -3.08
C VAL A 34 -3.19 15.36 -3.79
N THR A 35 -2.09 14.67 -3.60
CA THR A 35 -0.89 14.84 -4.43
C THR A 35 -1.03 13.94 -5.64
N VAL A 36 -0.96 14.53 -6.83
CA VAL A 36 -1.06 13.82 -8.11
C VAL A 36 0.18 14.13 -8.93
N ALA A 37 0.84 13.09 -9.42
CA ALA A 37 1.90 13.26 -10.42
C ALA A 37 1.62 12.38 -11.65
N GLY A 38 2.07 12.84 -12.81
CA GLY A 38 1.80 12.14 -14.05
C GLY A 38 2.69 12.58 -15.21
N THR A 39 2.64 11.80 -16.26
CA THR A 39 3.12 12.13 -17.60
C THR A 39 1.97 12.77 -18.40
N LYS A 40 2.19 13.08 -19.66
CA LYS A 40 1.11 13.54 -20.55
C LYS A 40 0.01 12.49 -20.77
N GLN A 41 0.30 11.21 -20.61
CA GLN A 41 -0.59 10.10 -20.96
C GLN A 41 -1.21 9.41 -19.74
N LYS A 42 -0.50 9.39 -18.60
CA LYS A 42 -0.84 8.53 -17.47
C LYS A 42 -0.54 9.20 -16.14
N ILE A 43 -1.28 8.80 -15.11
CA ILE A 43 -1.00 9.16 -13.72
C ILE A 43 0.01 8.16 -13.15
N VAL A 44 1.08 8.65 -12.52
CA VAL A 44 2.17 7.82 -11.98
C VAL A 44 2.20 7.80 -10.45
N MET A 45 1.52 8.71 -9.78
CA MET A 45 1.48 8.77 -8.32
C MET A 45 0.18 9.44 -7.85
N ILE A 46 -0.43 8.84 -6.84
CA ILE A 46 -1.59 9.38 -6.12
C ILE A 46 -1.34 9.18 -4.63
N GLU A 47 -1.41 10.26 -3.87
CA GLU A 47 -1.42 10.20 -2.41
C GLU A 47 -2.49 11.15 -1.88
N ALA A 48 -3.52 10.59 -1.22
CA ALA A 48 -4.70 11.33 -0.80
C ALA A 48 -4.93 11.22 0.71
N ALA A 49 -5.33 12.36 1.28
CA ALA A 49 -6.07 12.45 2.54
C ALA A 49 -7.44 13.05 2.21
N ALA A 50 -8.53 12.46 2.70
CA ALA A 50 -9.87 12.88 2.31
C ALA A 50 -10.88 12.68 3.46
N ASN A 51 -11.89 13.51 3.50
CA ASN A 51 -12.97 13.47 4.50
C ASN A 51 -14.17 12.69 3.95
N GLU A 52 -14.02 11.36 3.79
CA GLU A 52 -15.06 10.47 3.28
C GLU A 52 -15.57 10.88 1.87
N VAL A 53 -14.64 11.25 0.98
CA VAL A 53 -14.95 11.67 -0.40
C VAL A 53 -15.34 10.45 -1.24
N LYS A 54 -16.41 10.60 -2.04
CA LYS A 54 -16.90 9.54 -2.90
C LYS A 54 -15.93 9.22 -4.04
N GLU A 55 -15.96 7.98 -4.53
CA GLU A 55 -15.07 7.47 -5.56
C GLU A 55 -15.17 8.24 -6.88
N ASP A 56 -16.37 8.63 -7.28
CA ASP A 56 -16.62 9.42 -8.49
C ASP A 56 -16.04 10.82 -8.39
N VAL A 57 -16.20 11.49 -7.25
CA VAL A 57 -15.59 12.81 -6.98
C VAL A 57 -14.06 12.70 -7.00
N MET A 58 -13.49 11.66 -6.40
CA MET A 58 -12.05 11.43 -6.43
C MET A 58 -11.55 11.21 -7.86
N LEU A 59 -12.20 10.37 -8.64
CA LEU A 59 -11.81 10.07 -10.03
C LEU A 59 -11.87 11.33 -10.92
N GLU A 60 -12.95 12.09 -10.85
CA GLU A 60 -13.07 13.34 -11.63
C GLU A 60 -12.04 14.39 -11.19
N GLY A 61 -11.72 14.46 -9.90
CA GLY A 61 -10.64 15.29 -9.39
C GLY A 61 -9.27 14.90 -9.94
N LEU A 62 -8.97 13.60 -10.01
CA LEU A 62 -7.72 13.11 -10.60
C LEU A 62 -7.61 13.46 -12.09
N LYS A 63 -8.71 13.33 -12.84
CA LYS A 63 -8.78 13.77 -14.25
C LYS A 63 -8.58 15.27 -14.39
N PHE A 64 -9.17 16.06 -13.47
CA PHE A 64 -8.99 17.51 -13.44
C PHE A 64 -7.52 17.89 -13.17
N ALA A 65 -6.89 17.29 -12.18
CA ALA A 65 -5.47 17.51 -11.86
C ALA A 65 -4.55 17.15 -13.05
N HIS A 66 -4.86 16.05 -13.75
CA HIS A 66 -4.05 15.58 -14.87
C HIS A 66 -4.04 16.56 -16.05
N LYS A 67 -5.08 17.37 -16.27
CA LYS A 67 -5.07 18.43 -17.29
C LYS A 67 -3.95 19.44 -17.04
N THR A 68 -3.81 19.92 -15.80
CA THR A 68 -2.71 20.83 -15.43
C THR A 68 -1.34 20.13 -15.51
N ILE A 69 -1.26 18.85 -15.17
CA ILE A 69 -0.02 18.06 -15.31
C ILE A 69 0.42 17.99 -16.77
N ILE A 70 -0.51 17.83 -17.72
CA ILE A 70 -0.21 17.84 -19.15
C ILE A 70 0.40 19.18 -19.57
N GLU A 71 -0.17 20.32 -19.11
CA GLU A 71 0.37 21.65 -19.37
C GLU A 71 1.80 21.82 -18.81
N LEU A 72 2.06 21.30 -17.60
CA LEU A 72 3.40 21.32 -17.01
C LEU A 72 4.39 20.47 -17.83
N CYS A 73 3.96 19.31 -18.30
CA CYS A 73 4.77 18.46 -19.17
C CYS A 73 5.10 19.14 -20.51
N ASP A 74 4.12 19.84 -21.11
CA ASP A 74 4.32 20.60 -22.35
C ASP A 74 5.33 21.75 -22.14
N PHE A 75 5.24 22.44 -21.02
CA PHE A 75 6.22 23.48 -20.66
C PHE A 75 7.64 22.91 -20.53
N ILE A 76 7.79 21.77 -19.84
CA ILE A 76 9.09 21.10 -19.67
C ILE A 76 9.65 20.62 -21.03
N GLU A 77 8.80 20.08 -21.92
CA GLU A 77 9.22 19.71 -23.28
C GLU A 77 9.68 20.92 -24.08
N GLY A 78 9.04 22.08 -23.91
CA GLY A 78 9.49 23.34 -24.50
C GLY A 78 10.90 23.73 -24.04
N ILE A 79 11.19 23.66 -22.75
CA ILE A 79 12.52 23.90 -22.19
C ILE A 79 13.54 22.92 -22.78
N LYS A 80 13.18 21.63 -22.85
CA LYS A 80 14.03 20.59 -23.42
C LYS A 80 14.37 20.87 -24.89
N ALA A 81 13.40 21.37 -25.67
CA ALA A 81 13.62 21.72 -27.07
C ALA A 81 14.61 22.88 -27.24
N GLU A 82 14.64 23.84 -26.31
CA GLU A 82 15.53 25.00 -26.39
C GLU A 82 16.94 24.74 -25.86
N ILE A 83 17.08 24.04 -24.74
CA ILE A 83 18.36 23.90 -24.03
C ILE A 83 18.74 22.44 -23.74
N GLY A 84 17.98 21.47 -24.24
CA GLY A 84 18.23 20.04 -24.02
C GLY A 84 19.58 19.63 -24.60
N LYS A 85 20.23 18.69 -23.93
CA LYS A 85 21.50 18.09 -24.36
C LYS A 85 21.28 16.69 -24.86
N GLU A 86 22.12 16.26 -25.79
CA GLU A 86 22.17 14.86 -26.21
C GLU A 86 22.47 13.95 -25.02
N LYS A 87 21.73 12.83 -24.90
CA LYS A 87 21.96 11.85 -23.85
C LYS A 87 23.25 11.08 -24.11
N PHE A 88 24.04 10.87 -23.07
CA PHE A 88 25.17 9.99 -23.14
C PHE A 88 24.74 8.52 -23.25
N THR A 89 25.56 7.72 -23.89
CA THR A 89 25.38 6.26 -23.96
C THR A 89 26.06 5.60 -22.77
N TYR A 90 25.49 4.50 -22.30
CA TYR A 90 26.05 3.66 -21.25
C TYR A 90 25.74 2.19 -21.53
N GLU A 91 26.55 1.30 -21.05
CA GLU A 91 26.27 -0.14 -21.08
C GLU A 91 25.40 -0.48 -19.87
N ALA A 92 24.18 -0.97 -20.12
CA ALA A 92 23.30 -1.45 -19.05
C ALA A 92 23.81 -2.80 -18.55
N HIS A 93 23.75 -3.00 -17.22
CA HIS A 93 23.97 -4.32 -16.64
C HIS A 93 22.92 -5.29 -17.18
N THR A 94 23.35 -6.41 -17.70
CA THR A 94 22.49 -7.50 -18.16
C THR A 94 22.95 -8.79 -17.50
N VAL A 95 22.00 -9.63 -17.13
CA VAL A 95 22.32 -10.98 -16.64
C VAL A 95 22.94 -11.80 -17.75
N ASN A 96 23.78 -12.77 -17.39
CA ASN A 96 24.30 -13.74 -18.32
C ASN A 96 23.17 -14.59 -18.91
N GLN A 97 22.88 -14.39 -20.20
CA GLN A 97 21.75 -15.04 -20.87
C GLN A 97 21.93 -16.56 -20.95
N GLU A 98 23.16 -17.04 -21.18
CA GLU A 98 23.44 -18.47 -21.25
C GLU A 98 23.17 -19.14 -19.88
N LEU A 99 23.62 -18.51 -18.79
CA LEU A 99 23.32 -18.99 -17.44
C LEU A 99 21.81 -19.00 -17.16
N TRP A 100 21.10 -17.95 -17.60
CA TRP A 100 19.64 -17.91 -17.42
C TRP A 100 18.93 -19.01 -18.20
N ASP A 101 19.32 -19.29 -19.42
CA ASP A 101 18.74 -20.36 -20.24
C ASP A 101 19.03 -21.74 -19.64
N ASP A 102 20.24 -22.00 -19.13
CA ASP A 102 20.59 -23.23 -18.42
C ASP A 102 19.76 -23.38 -17.12
N ILE A 103 19.58 -22.33 -16.33
CA ILE A 103 18.74 -22.34 -15.13
C ILE A 103 17.30 -22.67 -15.49
N LYS A 104 16.73 -22.05 -16.54
CA LYS A 104 15.38 -22.35 -17.00
C LYS A 104 15.27 -23.83 -17.43
N ALA A 105 16.21 -24.33 -18.18
CA ALA A 105 16.20 -25.73 -18.65
C ALA A 105 16.22 -26.73 -17.49
N ILE A 106 16.92 -26.44 -16.42
CA ILE A 106 17.10 -27.33 -15.27
C ILE A 106 15.96 -27.20 -14.25
N ALA A 107 15.48 -25.98 -13.98
CA ALA A 107 14.70 -25.69 -12.79
C ALA A 107 13.36 -25.01 -13.04
N TYR A 108 12.94 -24.70 -14.26
CA TYR A 108 11.70 -23.96 -14.51
C TYR A 108 10.47 -24.63 -13.85
N GLU A 109 10.28 -25.92 -14.07
CA GLU A 109 9.17 -26.68 -13.45
C GLU A 109 9.30 -26.77 -11.91
N LYS A 110 10.53 -26.86 -11.39
CA LYS A 110 10.79 -26.89 -9.95
C LYS A 110 10.48 -25.56 -9.30
N ILE A 111 10.80 -24.45 -9.97
CA ILE A 111 10.45 -23.09 -9.54
C ILE A 111 8.93 -22.92 -9.56
N GLN A 112 8.25 -23.38 -10.62
CA GLN A 112 6.78 -23.38 -10.65
C GLN A 112 6.19 -24.14 -9.47
N TYR A 113 6.68 -25.35 -9.19
CA TYR A 113 6.24 -26.14 -8.05
C TYR A 113 6.52 -25.46 -6.71
N ALA A 114 7.68 -24.81 -6.58
CA ALA A 114 8.03 -24.08 -5.36
C ALA A 114 7.09 -22.89 -5.10
N LEU A 115 6.68 -22.20 -6.16
CA LEU A 115 5.77 -21.04 -6.09
C LEU A 115 4.30 -21.45 -5.90
N ASP A 116 3.92 -22.67 -6.26
CA ASP A 116 2.54 -23.16 -6.20
C ASP A 116 2.16 -23.60 -4.78
N THR A 117 2.00 -22.63 -3.91
CA THR A 117 1.56 -22.80 -2.51
C THR A 117 1.05 -21.47 -1.95
N ASP A 118 0.07 -21.54 -1.07
CA ASP A 118 -0.44 -20.41 -0.29
C ASP A 118 0.43 -20.08 0.94
N ASP A 119 1.31 -21.02 1.36
CA ASP A 119 2.20 -20.85 2.50
C ASP A 119 3.57 -20.29 2.08
N LYS A 120 3.85 -19.09 2.59
CA LYS A 120 5.13 -18.41 2.35
C LYS A 120 6.33 -19.23 2.82
N ASN A 121 6.25 -19.88 3.99
CA ASN A 121 7.39 -20.60 4.55
C ASN A 121 7.73 -21.85 3.72
N ILE A 122 6.69 -22.57 3.27
CA ILE A 122 6.85 -23.73 2.37
C ILE A 122 7.47 -23.29 1.05
N ARG A 123 7.03 -22.17 0.50
CA ARG A 123 7.60 -21.61 -0.73
C ARG A 123 9.08 -21.28 -0.57
N ASP A 124 9.42 -20.56 0.50
CA ASP A 124 10.78 -20.10 0.75
C ASP A 124 11.73 -21.29 0.99
N GLU A 125 11.28 -22.34 1.70
CA GLU A 125 12.02 -23.60 1.85
C GLU A 125 12.25 -24.31 0.50
N ARG A 126 11.19 -24.48 -0.32
CA ARG A 126 11.30 -25.10 -1.64
C ARG A 126 12.23 -24.31 -2.56
N MET A 127 12.16 -22.98 -2.54
CA MET A 127 13.05 -22.11 -3.34
C MET A 127 14.51 -22.22 -2.86
N GLY A 128 14.75 -22.35 -1.56
CA GLY A 128 16.09 -22.62 -1.02
C GLY A 128 16.69 -23.90 -1.60
N VAL A 129 15.95 -25.00 -1.57
CA VAL A 129 16.40 -26.29 -2.15
C VAL A 129 16.71 -26.17 -3.64
N VAL A 130 15.87 -25.47 -4.41
CA VAL A 130 16.10 -25.23 -5.85
C VAL A 130 17.37 -24.40 -6.06
N THR A 131 17.60 -23.39 -5.25
CA THR A 131 18.77 -22.50 -5.34
C THR A 131 20.07 -23.27 -5.09
N ASP A 132 20.10 -24.07 -4.01
CA ASP A 132 21.27 -24.88 -3.64
C ASP A 132 21.60 -25.92 -4.72
N GLU A 133 20.58 -26.59 -5.26
CA GLU A 133 20.77 -27.55 -6.38
C GLU A 133 21.32 -26.89 -7.64
N LEU A 134 20.88 -25.68 -7.97
CA LEU A 134 21.37 -24.94 -9.14
C LEU A 134 22.82 -24.52 -8.97
N ILE A 135 23.20 -24.05 -7.78
CA ILE A 135 24.60 -23.69 -7.47
C ILE A 135 25.47 -24.92 -7.62
N GLU A 136 25.12 -26.03 -6.97
CA GLU A 136 25.90 -27.29 -7.04
C GLU A 136 26.11 -27.78 -8.47
N LYS A 137 25.10 -27.69 -9.33
CA LYS A 137 25.17 -28.16 -10.71
C LYS A 137 25.90 -27.25 -11.67
N LEU A 138 25.91 -25.96 -11.41
CA LEU A 138 26.33 -24.96 -12.40
C LEU A 138 27.59 -24.18 -11.99
N GLU A 139 28.06 -24.27 -10.73
CA GLU A 139 29.23 -23.51 -10.27
C GLU A 139 30.54 -23.84 -11.01
N GLU A 140 30.70 -25.08 -11.46
CA GLU A 140 31.88 -25.44 -12.29
C GLU A 140 31.87 -24.74 -13.65
N LYS A 141 30.68 -24.59 -14.27
CA LYS A 141 30.53 -23.91 -15.57
C LYS A 141 30.50 -22.39 -15.42
N TYR A 142 29.91 -21.90 -14.32
CA TYR A 142 29.69 -20.48 -14.05
C TYR A 142 30.23 -20.11 -12.66
N PRO A 143 31.53 -19.78 -12.53
CA PRO A 143 32.13 -19.49 -11.22
C PRO A 143 31.53 -18.25 -10.50
N THR A 144 30.85 -17.36 -11.22
CA THR A 144 30.18 -16.16 -10.68
C THR A 144 28.69 -16.38 -10.36
N ILE A 145 28.20 -17.63 -10.46
CA ILE A 145 26.77 -17.93 -10.28
C ILE A 145 26.19 -17.40 -8.96
N GLN A 146 26.96 -17.41 -7.88
CA GLN A 146 26.50 -16.94 -6.58
C GLN A 146 26.17 -15.42 -6.58
N GLU A 147 26.78 -14.64 -7.46
CA GLU A 147 26.52 -13.21 -7.60
C GLU A 147 25.30 -12.94 -8.50
N GLU A 148 25.02 -13.82 -9.46
CA GLU A 148 24.01 -13.60 -10.51
C GLU A 148 22.70 -14.37 -10.25
N ILE A 149 22.74 -15.50 -9.52
CA ILE A 149 21.59 -16.41 -9.36
C ILE A 149 20.38 -15.72 -8.75
N GLY A 150 20.57 -14.83 -7.80
CA GLY A 150 19.47 -14.09 -7.15
C GLY A 150 18.66 -13.26 -8.13
N GLU A 151 19.33 -12.56 -9.05
CA GLU A 151 18.66 -11.76 -10.09
C GLU A 151 17.98 -12.63 -11.13
N ILE A 152 18.61 -13.73 -11.52
CA ILE A 152 18.05 -14.66 -12.51
C ILE A 152 16.81 -15.37 -11.95
N LEU A 153 16.87 -15.85 -10.72
CA LEU A 153 15.70 -16.46 -10.05
C LEU A 153 14.58 -15.44 -9.89
N TYR A 154 14.88 -14.20 -9.50
CA TYR A 154 13.88 -13.13 -9.44
C TYR A 154 13.17 -12.93 -10.79
N LYS A 155 13.93 -12.82 -11.89
CA LYS A 155 13.35 -12.66 -13.24
C LYS A 155 12.51 -13.87 -13.66
N THR A 156 12.98 -15.09 -13.36
CA THR A 156 12.26 -16.33 -13.69
C THR A 156 10.96 -16.45 -12.88
N GLN A 157 11.00 -16.17 -11.58
CA GLN A 157 9.79 -16.16 -10.74
C GLN A 157 8.78 -15.10 -11.22
N LYS A 158 9.27 -13.90 -11.57
CA LYS A 158 8.44 -12.84 -12.12
C LYS A 158 7.73 -13.28 -13.41
N GLU A 159 8.45 -13.93 -14.31
CA GLU A 159 7.91 -14.48 -15.57
C GLU A 159 6.78 -15.50 -15.28
N ILE A 160 7.03 -16.44 -14.36
CA ILE A 160 6.06 -17.48 -13.98
C ILE A 160 4.81 -16.86 -13.34
N VAL A 161 4.98 -16.03 -12.33
CA VAL A 161 3.85 -15.41 -11.60
C VAL A 161 3.01 -14.54 -12.53
N ARG A 162 3.66 -13.73 -13.38
CA ARG A 162 2.94 -12.91 -14.36
C ARG A 162 2.15 -13.76 -15.37
N ALA A 163 2.74 -14.85 -15.87
CA ALA A 163 2.04 -15.77 -16.77
C ALA A 163 0.80 -16.39 -16.10
N TRP A 164 0.86 -16.75 -14.83
CA TRP A 164 -0.31 -17.21 -14.08
C TRP A 164 -1.38 -16.13 -13.93
N LEU A 165 -0.98 -14.93 -13.54
CA LEU A 165 -1.91 -13.81 -13.36
C LEU A 165 -2.58 -13.41 -14.69
N TYR A 166 -1.88 -13.48 -15.82
CA TYR A 166 -2.47 -13.29 -17.14
C TYR A 166 -3.58 -14.30 -17.48
N GLN A 167 -3.43 -15.53 -16.97
CA GLN A 167 -4.45 -16.58 -17.12
C GLN A 167 -5.58 -16.48 -16.08
N GLY A 168 -5.58 -15.43 -15.25
CA GLY A 168 -6.54 -15.26 -14.15
C GLY A 168 -6.29 -16.19 -12.96
N ARG A 169 -5.13 -16.87 -12.91
CA ARG A 169 -4.72 -17.73 -11.80
C ARG A 169 -3.90 -16.92 -10.81
N ARG A 170 -4.33 -16.84 -9.57
CA ARG A 170 -3.56 -16.26 -8.49
C ARG A 170 -2.63 -17.31 -7.86
N VAL A 171 -1.56 -16.83 -7.21
CA VAL A 171 -0.52 -17.69 -6.61
C VAL A 171 -1.09 -18.61 -5.53
N ASP A 172 -2.07 -18.14 -4.78
CA ASP A 172 -2.76 -18.88 -3.72
C ASP A 172 -4.11 -19.51 -4.17
N GLY A 173 -4.39 -19.52 -5.46
CA GLY A 173 -5.57 -20.16 -6.04
C GLY A 173 -6.87 -19.36 -5.94
N ARG A 174 -6.87 -18.16 -5.32
CA ARG A 174 -8.05 -17.30 -5.24
C ARG A 174 -8.48 -16.76 -6.61
N GLY A 175 -9.75 -16.40 -6.71
CA GLY A 175 -10.26 -15.58 -7.81
C GLY A 175 -9.77 -14.11 -7.71
N LEU A 176 -9.84 -13.37 -8.81
CA LEU A 176 -9.31 -11.99 -8.91
C LEU A 176 -9.95 -11.00 -7.92
N ASN A 177 -11.20 -11.23 -7.54
CA ASN A 177 -11.94 -10.37 -6.61
C ASN A 177 -12.08 -10.98 -5.21
N GLU A 178 -11.45 -12.12 -4.98
CA GLU A 178 -11.53 -12.84 -3.71
C GLU A 178 -10.52 -12.29 -2.71
N ILE A 179 -11.01 -12.03 -1.49
CA ILE A 179 -10.20 -11.58 -0.35
C ILE A 179 -9.72 -12.83 0.42
N ARG A 180 -8.50 -12.80 0.94
CA ARG A 180 -7.98 -13.85 1.84
C ARG A 180 -8.89 -14.05 3.04
N PRO A 181 -8.87 -15.21 3.72
CA PRO A 181 -9.62 -15.41 4.97
C PRO A 181 -9.36 -14.29 5.97
N LEU A 182 -10.42 -13.73 6.54
CA LEU A 182 -10.38 -12.59 7.45
C LEU A 182 -10.85 -12.99 8.85
N SER A 183 -10.16 -12.47 9.87
CA SER A 183 -10.67 -12.48 11.25
C SER A 183 -10.33 -11.18 11.97
N ALA A 184 -11.12 -10.85 12.96
CA ALA A 184 -10.94 -9.69 13.82
C ALA A 184 -11.28 -10.07 15.26
N GLU A 185 -10.44 -9.63 16.19
CA GLU A 185 -10.62 -9.86 17.62
C GLU A 185 -10.31 -8.58 18.39
N VAL A 186 -11.01 -8.39 19.51
CA VAL A 186 -10.76 -7.29 20.46
C VAL A 186 -10.50 -7.87 21.85
N ASP A 187 -9.99 -7.06 22.78
CA ASP A 187 -9.81 -7.43 24.19
C ASP A 187 -8.78 -8.52 24.48
N LEU A 188 -7.85 -8.74 23.58
CA LEU A 188 -6.78 -9.71 23.80
C LEU A 188 -5.83 -9.32 24.95
N LEU A 189 -5.64 -8.03 25.18
CA LEU A 189 -4.74 -7.49 26.19
C LEU A 189 -5.54 -6.82 27.31
N PRO A 190 -5.49 -7.35 28.57
CA PRO A 190 -6.41 -6.93 29.63
C PRO A 190 -6.04 -5.60 30.31
N ARG A 191 -4.90 -4.98 30.00
CA ARG A 191 -4.39 -3.78 30.68
C ARG A 191 -4.23 -2.56 29.79
N VAL A 192 -4.71 -2.63 28.55
CA VAL A 192 -4.66 -1.52 27.59
C VAL A 192 -6.02 -0.84 27.54
N HIS A 193 -6.09 0.42 27.10
CA HIS A 193 -7.37 1.10 26.92
C HIS A 193 -8.24 0.47 25.84
N GLY A 194 -7.62 -0.07 24.78
CA GLY A 194 -8.28 -0.86 23.76
C GLY A 194 -7.24 -1.56 22.89
N CYS A 195 -7.59 -2.72 22.35
CA CYS A 195 -6.77 -3.39 21.36
C CYS A 195 -7.62 -4.10 20.32
N GLY A 196 -7.05 -4.26 19.13
CA GLY A 196 -7.64 -5.00 18.03
C GLY A 196 -6.59 -5.83 17.31
N LEU A 197 -6.89 -7.10 17.10
CA LEU A 197 -6.13 -8.00 16.25
C LEU A 197 -6.88 -8.16 14.94
N PHE A 198 -6.23 -7.84 13.84
CA PHE A 198 -6.77 -8.05 12.50
C PHE A 198 -5.88 -9.02 11.73
N THR A 199 -6.49 -10.08 11.21
CA THR A 199 -5.82 -11.12 10.43
C THR A 199 -6.41 -11.20 9.03
N ARG A 200 -5.54 -11.28 8.02
CA ARG A 200 -5.89 -11.46 6.62
C ARG A 200 -4.92 -12.46 5.98
N GLY A 201 -5.35 -13.71 5.87
CA GLY A 201 -4.49 -14.83 5.52
C GLY A 201 -3.28 -14.90 6.46
N GLN A 202 -2.07 -14.86 5.93
CA GLN A 202 -0.83 -14.85 6.71
C GLN A 202 -0.37 -13.43 7.15
N THR A 203 -1.17 -12.41 6.94
CA THR A 203 -0.89 -11.06 7.47
C THR A 203 -1.67 -10.85 8.76
N GLN A 204 -0.98 -10.51 9.85
CA GLN A 204 -1.59 -10.29 11.16
C GLN A 204 -1.00 -9.04 11.81
N VAL A 205 -1.87 -8.14 12.28
CA VAL A 205 -1.53 -6.88 12.93
C VAL A 205 -2.28 -6.74 14.25
N LEU A 206 -1.55 -6.57 15.34
CA LEU A 206 -2.08 -6.22 16.65
C LEU A 206 -1.93 -4.71 16.85
N THR A 207 -3.05 -4.02 17.04
CA THR A 207 -3.03 -2.58 17.35
C THR A 207 -3.51 -2.33 18.78
N VAL A 208 -2.79 -1.45 19.48
CA VAL A 208 -3.10 -1.02 20.84
C VAL A 208 -3.39 0.47 20.84
N ALA A 209 -4.51 0.88 21.43
CA ALA A 209 -4.87 2.27 21.66
C ALA A 209 -4.51 2.69 23.09
N THR A 210 -3.94 3.89 23.22
CA THR A 210 -3.64 4.55 24.49
C THR A 210 -4.27 5.94 24.49
N LEU A 211 -4.99 6.26 25.55
CA LEU A 211 -5.59 7.56 25.80
C LEU A 211 -4.80 8.29 26.89
N ALA A 212 -4.60 9.59 26.71
CA ALA A 212 -3.85 10.41 27.65
C ALA A 212 -4.44 11.82 27.71
N PRO A 213 -4.12 12.63 28.75
CA PRO A 213 -4.46 14.04 28.77
C PRO A 213 -3.94 14.78 27.54
N LEU A 214 -4.58 15.88 27.15
CA LEU A 214 -4.17 16.72 26.01
C LEU A 214 -2.74 17.25 26.11
N ALA A 215 -2.19 17.38 27.33
CA ALA A 215 -0.79 17.77 27.55
C ALA A 215 0.23 16.77 26.92
N GLU A 216 -0.20 15.54 26.64
CA GLU A 216 0.60 14.49 26.03
C GLU A 216 0.54 14.47 24.48
N MET A 217 -0.10 15.47 23.87
CA MET A 217 -0.07 15.65 22.42
C MET A 217 1.37 15.75 21.91
N GLN A 218 1.62 15.18 20.74
CA GLN A 218 2.93 15.30 20.10
C GLN A 218 3.18 16.76 19.69
N ARG A 219 4.27 17.34 20.17
CA ARG A 219 4.73 18.65 19.69
C ARG A 219 5.39 18.49 18.33
N LEU A 220 5.05 19.39 17.42
CA LEU A 220 5.64 19.46 16.09
C LEU A 220 6.59 20.66 16.05
N ASP A 221 7.85 20.40 15.68
CA ASP A 221 8.88 21.43 15.51
C ASP A 221 9.28 21.48 14.02
N GLY A 222 8.34 21.92 13.21
CA GLY A 222 8.47 22.04 11.76
C GLY A 222 8.30 23.48 11.28
N ILE A 223 8.28 23.67 9.97
CA ILE A 223 8.01 24.96 9.30
C ILE A 223 6.51 25.17 9.01
N ASP A 224 5.68 24.16 9.25
CA ASP A 224 4.23 24.22 9.09
C ASP A 224 3.58 24.96 10.26
N GLN A 225 2.31 25.36 10.07
CA GLN A 225 1.55 26.08 11.10
C GLN A 225 1.07 25.20 12.24
N GLU A 226 1.04 23.90 12.05
CA GLU A 226 0.64 22.94 13.08
C GLU A 226 1.74 22.79 14.12
N GLU A 227 1.45 23.14 15.37
CA GLU A 227 2.38 23.06 16.50
C GLU A 227 2.24 21.77 17.31
N SER A 228 1.13 21.05 17.14
CA SER A 228 0.85 19.82 17.87
C SER A 228 -0.04 18.88 17.09
N LYS A 229 0.04 17.59 17.44
CA LYS A 229 -0.78 16.53 16.86
C LYS A 229 -1.43 15.72 17.97
N ARG A 230 -2.77 15.69 17.99
CA ARG A 230 -3.57 14.99 19.00
C ARG A 230 -3.66 13.49 18.77
N TYR A 231 -3.76 13.07 17.50
CA TYR A 231 -3.76 11.66 17.12
C TYR A 231 -2.40 11.26 16.55
N MET A 232 -1.85 10.20 17.10
CA MET A 232 -0.58 9.62 16.69
C MET A 232 -0.80 8.15 16.32
N HIS A 233 -0.30 7.75 15.16
CA HIS A 233 -0.27 6.35 14.77
C HIS A 233 1.17 5.90 14.53
N HIS A 234 1.64 4.93 15.31
CA HIS A 234 2.95 4.31 15.14
C HIS A 234 2.78 2.90 14.58
N TYR A 235 3.63 2.55 13.63
CA TYR A 235 3.62 1.28 12.95
C TYR A 235 4.99 0.63 13.09
N ASN A 236 5.04 -0.58 13.61
CA ASN A 236 6.25 -1.36 13.80
C ASN A 236 6.20 -2.60 12.90
N PHE A 237 7.28 -2.78 12.13
CA PHE A 237 7.46 -3.90 11.22
C PHE A 237 8.74 -4.68 11.58
N PRO A 238 8.71 -5.46 12.67
CA PRO A 238 9.88 -6.19 13.13
C PRO A 238 10.26 -7.29 12.14
N SER A 239 11.54 -7.61 12.08
CA SER A 239 12.10 -8.59 11.14
C SER A 239 11.47 -9.97 11.25
N TYR A 240 11.06 -10.38 12.46
CA TYR A 240 10.40 -11.67 12.65
C TYR A 240 9.06 -11.79 11.89
N SER A 241 8.39 -10.66 11.60
CA SER A 241 7.11 -10.67 10.86
C SER A 241 7.23 -11.23 9.44
N VAL A 242 8.42 -11.24 8.88
CA VAL A 242 8.77 -11.82 7.57
C VAL A 242 9.73 -13.00 7.67
N GLY A 243 9.97 -13.54 8.89
CA GLY A 243 10.86 -14.67 9.13
C GLY A 243 12.35 -14.33 9.05
N GLU A 244 12.71 -13.04 9.17
CA GLU A 244 14.10 -12.60 9.12
C GLU A 244 14.67 -12.30 10.51
N THR A 245 16.00 -12.41 10.63
CA THR A 245 16.75 -11.99 11.83
C THR A 245 17.58 -10.76 11.50
N LYS A 246 17.23 -9.61 12.08
CA LYS A 246 17.95 -8.34 11.88
C LYS A 246 18.08 -7.59 13.20
N PRO A 247 19.14 -6.78 13.38
CA PRO A 247 19.25 -5.88 14.53
C PRO A 247 18.09 -4.87 14.54
N SER A 248 17.49 -4.64 15.72
CA SER A 248 16.49 -3.58 15.90
C SER A 248 17.22 -2.23 16.06
N ARG A 249 17.00 -1.31 15.13
CA ARG A 249 17.66 0.02 15.09
C ARG A 249 16.66 1.19 15.08
N GLY A 250 15.42 0.95 15.54
CA GLY A 250 14.34 1.92 15.47
C GLY A 250 13.60 1.88 14.09
N PRO A 251 12.58 2.73 13.92
CA PRO A 251 11.70 2.69 12.75
C PRO A 251 12.44 3.15 11.48
N GLY A 252 12.30 2.37 10.43
CA GLY A 252 12.75 2.71 9.09
C GLY A 252 11.75 3.59 8.34
N ARG A 253 12.13 4.04 7.13
CA ARG A 253 11.26 4.89 6.28
C ARG A 253 9.92 4.22 5.93
N ARG A 254 9.92 2.89 5.72
CA ARG A 254 8.69 2.11 5.46
C ARG A 254 7.73 2.20 6.64
N GLU A 255 8.24 2.05 7.86
CA GLU A 255 7.44 2.10 9.08
C GLU A 255 6.84 3.50 9.30
N ILE A 256 7.63 4.55 9.05
CA ILE A 256 7.15 5.94 9.13
C ILE A 256 6.06 6.18 8.08
N GLY A 257 6.28 5.78 6.83
CA GLY A 257 5.30 5.97 5.74
C GLY A 257 4.01 5.18 5.93
N HIS A 258 4.10 3.92 6.36
CA HIS A 258 2.92 3.09 6.64
C HIS A 258 2.15 3.60 7.86
N GLY A 259 2.86 4.06 8.89
CA GLY A 259 2.24 4.71 10.05
C GLY A 259 1.48 5.97 9.67
N ALA A 260 2.08 6.84 8.85
CA ALA A 260 1.44 8.06 8.35
C ALA A 260 0.21 7.76 7.46
N LEU A 261 0.26 6.70 6.65
CA LEU A 261 -0.90 6.27 5.84
C LEU A 261 -2.06 5.82 6.75
N ALA A 262 -1.80 4.98 7.74
CA ALA A 262 -2.84 4.54 8.67
C ALA A 262 -3.39 5.70 9.51
N GLU A 263 -2.52 6.63 9.94
CA GLU A 263 -2.94 7.83 10.67
C GLU A 263 -3.93 8.67 9.86
N ARG A 264 -3.56 9.06 8.63
CA ARG A 264 -4.43 9.87 7.78
C ARG A 264 -5.73 9.16 7.38
N SER A 265 -5.73 7.83 7.36
CA SER A 265 -6.93 7.04 7.09
C SER A 265 -8.00 7.20 8.17
N LEU A 266 -7.60 7.42 9.42
CA LEU A 266 -8.49 7.45 10.58
C LEU A 266 -8.84 8.86 11.05
N VAL A 267 -7.99 9.85 10.80
CA VAL A 267 -8.21 11.26 11.20
C VAL A 267 -9.62 11.76 10.86
N PRO A 268 -10.20 11.51 9.65
CA PRO A 268 -11.52 12.03 9.29
C PRO A 268 -12.68 11.50 10.13
N VAL A 269 -12.50 10.37 10.80
CA VAL A 269 -13.56 9.75 11.61
C VAL A 269 -13.37 9.97 13.11
N LEU A 270 -12.28 10.58 13.54
CA LEU A 270 -12.03 10.86 14.95
C LEU A 270 -12.99 11.96 15.45
N PRO A 271 -13.39 11.89 16.75
CA PRO A 271 -14.15 12.96 17.39
C PRO A 271 -13.31 14.23 17.51
N SER A 272 -13.96 15.38 17.57
CA SER A 272 -13.30 16.65 17.87
C SER A 272 -12.68 16.63 19.29
N GLU A 273 -11.81 17.61 19.57
CA GLU A 273 -11.22 17.79 20.90
C GLU A 273 -12.28 18.12 21.95
N GLU A 274 -13.32 18.86 21.56
CA GLU A 274 -14.43 19.23 22.45
C GLU A 274 -15.31 18.02 22.81
N GLU A 275 -15.53 17.10 21.85
CA GLU A 275 -16.33 15.89 22.07
C GLU A 275 -15.55 14.83 22.86
N PHE A 276 -14.24 14.76 22.67
CA PHE A 276 -13.38 13.74 23.28
C PHE A 276 -11.99 14.34 23.64
N PRO A 277 -11.85 14.94 24.85
CA PRO A 277 -10.70 15.72 25.24
C PRO A 277 -9.48 14.88 25.66
N TYR A 278 -9.04 13.96 24.81
CA TYR A 278 -7.89 13.10 25.02
C TYR A 278 -6.92 13.16 23.85
N ALA A 279 -5.62 13.11 24.14
CA ALA A 279 -4.64 12.70 23.17
C ALA A 279 -4.79 11.19 22.92
N ILE A 280 -4.73 10.77 21.65
CA ILE A 280 -4.97 9.39 21.24
C ILE A 280 -3.70 8.88 20.55
N ARG A 281 -3.19 7.74 21.00
CA ARG A 281 -2.06 7.07 20.36
C ARG A 281 -2.44 5.64 20.02
N THR A 282 -2.32 5.25 18.75
CA THR A 282 -2.38 3.85 18.33
C THR A 282 -0.99 3.36 17.95
N VAL A 283 -0.67 2.14 18.34
CA VAL A 283 0.56 1.44 17.95
C VAL A 283 0.19 0.13 17.32
N SER A 284 0.55 -0.04 16.05
CA SER A 284 0.32 -1.28 15.32
C SER A 284 1.61 -2.10 15.26
N GLU A 285 1.57 -3.29 15.84
CA GLU A 285 2.64 -4.28 15.79
C GLU A 285 2.31 -5.32 14.73
N VAL A 286 3.15 -5.43 13.72
CA VAL A 286 3.00 -6.47 12.69
C VAL A 286 3.56 -7.78 13.24
N LEU A 287 2.67 -8.75 13.46
CA LEU A 287 3.04 -10.08 13.99
C LEU A 287 3.48 -11.02 12.85
N SER A 288 2.83 -10.91 11.69
CA SER A 288 3.16 -11.65 10.49
C SER A 288 2.78 -10.85 9.25
N SER A 289 3.54 -10.96 8.16
CA SER A 289 3.29 -10.22 6.93
C SER A 289 3.44 -11.07 5.68
N ASN A 290 2.39 -11.05 4.85
CA ASN A 290 2.38 -11.53 3.47
C ASN A 290 1.60 -10.57 2.57
N GLY A 291 2.02 -9.29 2.55
CA GLY A 291 1.43 -8.22 1.73
C GLY A 291 0.27 -7.46 2.40
N SER A 292 0.10 -6.21 1.97
CA SER A 292 -0.95 -5.26 2.39
C SER A 292 -1.04 -5.01 3.90
N THR A 293 0.10 -4.98 4.58
CA THR A 293 0.17 -4.91 6.05
C THR A 293 -0.27 -3.56 6.60
N SER A 294 0.02 -2.46 5.88
CA SER A 294 -0.45 -1.11 6.26
C SER A 294 -1.98 -1.01 6.30
N GLN A 295 -2.65 -1.68 5.37
CA GLN A 295 -4.12 -1.73 5.35
C GLN A 295 -4.67 -2.62 6.48
N GLY A 296 -3.93 -3.65 6.88
CA GLY A 296 -4.22 -4.41 8.10
C GLY A 296 -4.13 -3.54 9.36
N SER A 297 -3.18 -2.60 9.43
CA SER A 297 -3.06 -1.68 10.57
C SER A 297 -4.21 -0.67 10.64
N VAL A 298 -4.77 -0.24 9.51
CA VAL A 298 -5.99 0.58 9.47
C VAL A 298 -7.16 -0.16 10.11
N CYS A 299 -7.39 -1.42 9.72
CA CYS A 299 -8.46 -2.25 10.28
C CYS A 299 -8.25 -2.52 11.77
N GLY A 300 -7.02 -2.89 12.18
CA GLY A 300 -6.65 -3.10 13.57
C GLY A 300 -6.81 -1.84 14.43
N SER A 301 -6.50 -0.66 13.89
CA SER A 301 -6.68 0.61 14.59
C SER A 301 -8.16 0.98 14.75
N THR A 302 -9.00 0.72 13.75
CA THR A 302 -10.45 0.88 13.90
C THR A 302 -10.97 0.04 15.07
N LEU A 303 -10.60 -1.23 15.15
CA LEU A 303 -10.98 -2.13 16.24
C LEU A 303 -10.48 -1.61 17.60
N ALA A 304 -9.21 -1.21 17.68
CA ALA A 304 -8.60 -0.72 18.91
C ALA A 304 -9.23 0.59 19.41
N LEU A 305 -9.56 1.52 18.53
CA LEU A 305 -10.24 2.78 18.85
C LEU A 305 -11.67 2.52 19.35
N MET A 306 -12.43 1.66 18.69
CA MET A 306 -13.78 1.29 19.10
C MET A 306 -13.75 0.56 20.45
N ALA A 307 -12.79 -0.35 20.66
CA ALA A 307 -12.62 -1.06 21.94
C ALA A 307 -12.16 -0.13 23.07
N ALA A 308 -11.44 0.96 22.78
CA ALA A 308 -11.03 1.97 23.75
C ALA A 308 -12.16 2.97 24.10
N GLY A 309 -13.33 2.88 23.51
CA GLY A 309 -14.43 3.83 23.72
C GLY A 309 -14.23 5.18 23.04
N VAL A 310 -13.35 5.27 22.05
CA VAL A 310 -13.19 6.48 21.23
C VAL A 310 -14.39 6.60 20.29
N PRO A 311 -15.21 7.65 20.37
CA PRO A 311 -16.46 7.76 19.61
C PRO A 311 -16.17 8.15 18.14
N ILE A 312 -15.52 7.26 17.39
CA ILE A 312 -15.31 7.46 15.96
C ILE A 312 -16.65 7.53 15.23
N LYS A 313 -16.73 8.39 14.20
CA LYS A 313 -17.98 8.58 13.42
C LYS A 313 -18.46 7.29 12.77
N ARG A 314 -17.54 6.50 12.25
CA ARG A 314 -17.76 5.24 11.50
C ARG A 314 -16.50 4.39 11.47
N PRO A 315 -16.64 3.06 11.34
CA PRO A 315 -15.50 2.19 11.06
C PRO A 315 -14.82 2.52 9.72
N VAL A 316 -13.51 2.41 9.72
CA VAL A 316 -12.66 2.52 8.52
C VAL A 316 -12.03 1.17 8.24
N ALA A 317 -12.05 0.73 7.00
CA ALA A 317 -11.29 -0.41 6.54
C ALA A 317 -10.37 -0.05 5.39
N GLY A 318 -9.28 -0.79 5.25
CA GLY A 318 -8.31 -0.61 4.20
C GLY A 318 -8.07 -1.90 3.41
N ILE A 319 -7.87 -1.75 2.11
CA ILE A 319 -7.59 -2.85 1.18
C ILE A 319 -6.67 -2.38 0.06
N SER A 320 -6.00 -3.32 -0.60
CA SER A 320 -5.18 -3.06 -1.79
C SER A 320 -5.77 -3.68 -3.04
N CYS A 321 -5.43 -3.10 -4.18
CA CYS A 321 -5.72 -3.61 -5.51
C CYS A 321 -4.42 -3.63 -6.33
N GLY A 322 -4.16 -4.76 -6.99
CA GLY A 322 -3.03 -4.95 -7.89
C GLY A 322 -3.41 -4.84 -9.36
N LEU A 323 -2.40 -4.81 -10.20
CA LEU A 323 -2.53 -4.68 -11.65
C LEU A 323 -1.53 -5.57 -12.37
N ILE A 324 -2.00 -6.19 -13.43
CA ILE A 324 -1.17 -6.79 -14.49
C ILE A 324 -1.67 -6.28 -15.83
N THR A 325 -0.78 -5.76 -16.65
CA THR A 325 -1.08 -5.34 -18.04
C THR A 325 -0.61 -6.38 -19.04
N THR A 326 -1.37 -6.53 -20.12
CA THR A 326 -1.08 -7.39 -21.27
C THR A 326 -1.17 -6.57 -22.56
N ASP A 327 -0.77 -7.14 -23.68
CA ASP A 327 -0.96 -6.52 -24.99
C ASP A 327 -2.45 -6.39 -25.38
N GLU A 328 -3.31 -7.20 -24.76
CA GLU A 328 -4.77 -7.22 -25.02
C GLU A 328 -5.58 -6.36 -24.04
N GLY A 329 -4.93 -5.83 -22.96
CA GLY A 329 -5.62 -5.05 -21.95
C GLY A 329 -4.98 -5.13 -20.57
N PHE A 330 -5.80 -5.08 -19.53
CA PHE A 330 -5.34 -5.16 -18.15
C PHE A 330 -6.24 -6.04 -17.28
N THR A 331 -5.69 -6.52 -16.19
CA THR A 331 -6.42 -7.26 -15.14
C THR A 331 -6.08 -6.66 -13.78
N THR A 332 -7.11 -6.33 -13.01
CA THR A 332 -6.95 -5.90 -11.61
C THR A 332 -7.36 -7.02 -10.65
N MET A 333 -6.70 -7.08 -9.50
CA MET A 333 -6.96 -8.06 -8.46
C MET A 333 -7.04 -7.43 -7.08
N VAL A 334 -8.03 -7.82 -6.28
CA VAL A 334 -8.23 -7.30 -4.92
C VAL A 334 -7.39 -8.08 -3.92
N ASP A 335 -6.93 -7.43 -2.86
CA ASP A 335 -6.18 -8.04 -1.77
C ASP A 335 -4.94 -8.78 -2.25
N ILE A 336 -3.99 -8.04 -2.79
CA ILE A 336 -2.71 -8.60 -3.24
C ILE A 336 -1.90 -9.15 -2.06
N GLN A 337 -1.29 -10.31 -2.27
CA GLN A 337 -0.32 -10.90 -1.35
C GLN A 337 1.12 -10.59 -1.78
N GLY A 338 2.11 -10.96 -0.96
CA GLY A 338 3.50 -10.56 -1.15
C GLY A 338 4.09 -10.78 -2.54
N LEU A 339 3.87 -11.95 -3.17
CA LEU A 339 4.39 -12.20 -4.53
C LEU A 339 3.67 -11.38 -5.61
N GLU A 340 2.39 -11.13 -5.42
CA GLU A 340 1.58 -10.31 -6.34
C GLU A 340 1.96 -8.83 -6.25
N ASP A 341 2.31 -8.34 -5.06
CA ASP A 341 2.95 -7.04 -4.88
C ASP A 341 4.33 -7.01 -5.53
N PHE A 342 5.18 -8.02 -5.28
CA PHE A 342 6.56 -8.06 -5.78
C PHE A 342 6.65 -8.07 -7.29
N TYR A 343 5.83 -8.88 -7.96
CA TYR A 343 5.89 -9.12 -9.41
C TYR A 343 4.80 -8.42 -10.21
N GLY A 344 3.79 -7.86 -9.54
CA GLY A 344 2.75 -7.03 -10.13
C GLY A 344 3.27 -5.65 -10.54
N GLU A 345 2.35 -4.84 -11.05
CA GLU A 345 2.67 -3.51 -11.60
C GLU A 345 2.13 -2.36 -10.74
N MET A 346 1.23 -2.66 -9.80
CA MET A 346 0.56 -1.66 -8.97
C MET A 346 0.23 -2.23 -7.60
N ASP A 347 0.45 -1.43 -6.57
CA ASP A 347 -0.14 -1.57 -5.24
C ASP A 347 -0.99 -0.32 -4.96
N PHE A 348 -2.29 -0.43 -5.23
CA PHE A 348 -3.27 0.64 -5.08
C PHE A 348 -4.00 0.46 -3.75
N LYS A 349 -3.58 1.21 -2.73
CA LYS A 349 -4.12 1.12 -1.37
C LYS A 349 -5.21 2.17 -1.18
N VAL A 350 -6.38 1.73 -0.74
CA VAL A 350 -7.50 2.62 -0.39
C VAL A 350 -8.00 2.27 1.00
N ALA A 351 -8.15 3.29 1.83
CA ALA A 351 -8.91 3.19 3.07
C ALA A 351 -10.11 4.13 3.04
N GLY A 352 -11.14 3.77 3.77
CA GLY A 352 -12.34 4.59 3.89
C GLY A 352 -13.44 3.92 4.70
N THR A 353 -14.51 4.66 4.85
CA THR A 353 -15.77 4.19 5.43
C THR A 353 -16.69 3.64 4.35
N LYS A 354 -17.90 3.25 4.72
CA LYS A 354 -18.94 2.89 3.72
C LYS A 354 -19.41 4.07 2.89
N ILE A 355 -19.16 5.31 3.35
CA ILE A 355 -19.61 6.55 2.69
C ILE A 355 -18.61 7.00 1.64
N GLY A 356 -17.32 6.95 1.96
CA GLY A 356 -16.30 7.45 1.06
C GLY A 356 -14.87 7.15 1.51
N ILE A 357 -13.94 7.65 0.72
CA ILE A 357 -12.50 7.46 0.86
C ILE A 357 -11.95 8.38 1.94
N THR A 358 -11.07 7.85 2.79
CA THR A 358 -10.30 8.66 3.75
C THR A 358 -8.82 8.75 3.38
N SER A 359 -8.28 7.77 2.68
CA SER A 359 -6.91 7.84 2.15
C SER A 359 -6.70 6.98 0.91
N ILE A 360 -5.76 7.40 0.07
CA ILE A 360 -5.22 6.61 -1.04
C ILE A 360 -3.70 6.71 -1.00
N GLN A 361 -3.03 5.61 -1.33
CA GLN A 361 -1.62 5.58 -1.70
C GLN A 361 -1.44 4.62 -2.86
N VAL A 362 -0.77 5.09 -3.91
CA VAL A 362 -0.48 4.28 -5.10
C VAL A 362 1.02 4.16 -5.29
N ASP A 363 1.48 2.92 -5.38
CA ASP A 363 2.85 2.56 -5.75
C ASP A 363 2.80 1.75 -7.05
N ILE A 364 3.57 2.16 -8.05
CA ILE A 364 3.58 1.55 -9.37
C ILE A 364 4.98 1.11 -9.79
N LYS A 365 5.03 0.08 -10.62
CA LYS A 365 6.26 -0.48 -11.20
C LYS A 365 6.21 -0.50 -12.74
N ASN A 366 5.36 0.34 -13.31
CA ASN A 366 5.19 0.57 -14.75
C ASN A 366 5.24 2.06 -15.08
N ASP A 367 4.91 2.44 -16.32
CA ASP A 367 4.97 3.82 -16.81
C ASP A 367 3.75 4.69 -16.43
N GLY A 368 2.87 4.21 -15.54
CA GLY A 368 1.69 4.92 -15.09
C GLY A 368 0.38 4.20 -15.35
N LEU A 369 -0.70 4.76 -14.80
CA LEU A 369 -2.04 4.20 -14.82
C LEU A 369 -2.95 5.00 -15.75
N PRO A 370 -3.66 4.35 -16.69
CA PRO A 370 -4.77 4.95 -17.41
C PRO A 370 -5.99 5.08 -16.48
N TYR A 371 -6.94 5.95 -16.84
CA TYR A 371 -8.10 6.24 -15.99
C TYR A 371 -8.97 5.01 -15.72
N GLU A 372 -9.10 4.12 -16.68
CA GLU A 372 -9.91 2.90 -16.60
C GLU A 372 -9.42 1.97 -15.48
N VAL A 373 -8.10 1.89 -15.31
CA VAL A 373 -7.48 1.11 -14.22
C VAL A 373 -7.78 1.75 -12.87
N ILE A 374 -7.67 3.08 -12.77
CA ILE A 374 -7.95 3.81 -11.53
C ILE A 374 -9.43 3.66 -11.15
N GLU A 375 -10.33 3.81 -12.11
CA GLU A 375 -11.78 3.66 -11.92
C GLU A 375 -12.13 2.25 -11.41
N GLU A 376 -11.58 1.22 -12.05
CA GLU A 376 -11.81 -0.17 -11.64
C GLU A 376 -11.23 -0.45 -10.25
N ALA A 377 -10.02 0.05 -9.94
CA ALA A 377 -9.40 -0.10 -8.63
C ALA A 377 -10.23 0.58 -7.53
N LEU A 378 -10.71 1.80 -7.76
CA LEU A 378 -11.58 2.52 -6.82
C LEU A 378 -12.88 1.75 -6.54
N ARG A 379 -13.55 1.26 -7.59
CA ARG A 379 -14.77 0.46 -7.46
C ARG A 379 -14.54 -0.82 -6.68
N LYS A 380 -13.54 -1.63 -7.06
CA LYS A 380 -13.24 -2.90 -6.41
C LYS A 380 -12.82 -2.73 -4.94
N THR A 381 -12.01 -1.73 -4.65
CA THR A 381 -11.59 -1.44 -3.27
C THR A 381 -12.74 -0.92 -2.41
N ARG A 382 -13.72 -0.19 -2.98
CA ARG A 382 -14.94 0.18 -2.28
C ARG A 382 -15.75 -1.04 -1.88
N ASP A 383 -16.02 -1.95 -2.81
CA ASP A 383 -16.80 -3.15 -2.54
C ASP A 383 -16.13 -4.00 -1.45
N ALA A 384 -14.80 -4.18 -1.56
CA ALA A 384 -14.01 -4.94 -0.60
C ALA A 384 -13.99 -4.31 0.80
N ARG A 385 -13.81 -2.99 0.93
CA ARG A 385 -13.79 -2.33 2.25
C ARG A 385 -15.17 -2.34 2.90
N CYS A 386 -16.26 -2.19 2.13
CA CYS A 386 -17.61 -2.32 2.68
C CYS A 386 -17.84 -3.73 3.22
N TYR A 387 -17.40 -4.76 2.50
CA TYR A 387 -17.43 -6.14 2.98
C TYR A 387 -16.64 -6.33 4.28
N ILE A 388 -15.41 -5.81 4.35
CA ILE A 388 -14.58 -5.91 5.55
C ILE A 388 -15.27 -5.24 6.75
N ILE A 389 -15.84 -4.07 6.56
CA ILE A 389 -16.56 -3.36 7.63
C ILE A 389 -17.74 -4.19 8.14
N ASP A 390 -18.64 -4.63 7.24
CA ASP A 390 -19.87 -5.29 7.62
C ASP A 390 -19.68 -6.73 8.11
N GLU A 391 -18.82 -7.48 7.43
CA GLU A 391 -18.69 -8.91 7.66
C GLU A 391 -17.58 -9.30 8.63
N VAL A 392 -16.66 -8.36 8.95
CA VAL A 392 -15.50 -8.65 9.80
C VAL A 392 -15.44 -7.70 11.01
N LEU A 393 -15.28 -6.39 10.78
CA LEU A 393 -15.07 -5.45 11.87
C LEU A 393 -16.29 -5.33 12.77
N LEU A 394 -17.48 -5.10 12.20
CA LEU A 394 -18.72 -4.96 12.97
C LEU A 394 -19.23 -6.27 13.57
N LYS A 395 -18.74 -7.43 13.12
CA LYS A 395 -19.00 -8.70 13.80
C LYS A 395 -18.14 -8.89 15.05
N ALA A 396 -16.92 -8.38 15.03
CA ALA A 396 -16.01 -8.42 16.19
C ALA A 396 -16.38 -7.37 17.24
N ILE A 397 -16.77 -6.18 16.82
CA ILE A 397 -17.23 -5.08 17.68
C ILE A 397 -18.32 -4.28 16.97
N PRO A 398 -19.61 -4.53 17.26
CA PRO A 398 -20.73 -3.91 16.54
C PRO A 398 -20.85 -2.40 16.75
N GLU A 399 -20.48 -1.92 17.92
CA GLU A 399 -20.60 -0.51 18.34
C GLU A 399 -19.36 -0.09 19.12
N VAL A 400 -19.08 1.21 19.11
CA VAL A 400 -18.06 1.80 20.00
C VAL A 400 -18.47 1.54 21.44
N ARG A 401 -17.54 1.17 22.30
CA ARG A 401 -17.81 1.00 23.73
C ARG A 401 -18.31 2.30 24.34
N ASP A 402 -19.26 2.16 25.24
CA ASP A 402 -19.91 3.26 25.96
C ASP A 402 -19.12 3.76 27.19
N HIS A 403 -17.98 3.13 27.47
CA HIS A 403 -17.11 3.45 28.60
C HIS A 403 -15.63 3.40 28.19
N LEU A 404 -14.83 4.14 28.92
CA LEU A 404 -13.36 4.08 28.83
C LEU A 404 -12.82 2.97 29.74
N SER A 405 -11.78 2.28 29.31
CA SER A 405 -11.14 1.20 30.09
C SER A 405 -10.19 1.75 31.15
#